data_6425d329c59310a0a9d01f67a16e443a
#
_entry.id   6425d329c59310a0a9d01f67a16e443a
#
_cell.length_a   1.000
_cell.length_b   1.000
_cell.length_c   1.000
_cell.angle_alpha   90.00
_cell.angle_beta   90.00
_cell.angle_gamma   90.00
#
_symmetry.space_group_name_H-M   'P 1'
#
loop_
_entity.id
_entity.type
_entity.pdbx_description
1 polymer ?
#
loop_
_entity_poly.entity_id
_entity_poly.type
_entity_poly.pdbx_seq_one_letter_code
_entity_poly.pdbx_strand_id
1 'polypeptide(L)'
;MLKLTPRQAEILAFIKRCLDDNGYPPTRAEIAQELGFKTPNAAEEHLKALARKGAIEMTPGASRGIRIPGFEAKADESTLPIIGRVAAGAPILAQEHVEESCNINPTFFHPRADYLLRVQGMSMKDVGIFDGDLLAVHTCREARNGQIVVARIDDEVTVKRFKREGSKVWLIAENPDFAPIEVNLKEQELVIEGLSVGVIRR
;
A
#
# COMPACT_ATOMS: atom_id res chain seq x y z
N MET A 1 14.50 -25.33 20.11
CA MET A 1 13.25 -25.49 19.32
C MET A 1 12.05 -25.64 20.26
N LEU A 2 11.01 -24.82 20.10
CA LEU A 2 9.76 -24.94 20.86
C LEU A 2 9.07 -26.28 20.53
N LYS A 3 8.90 -27.15 21.53
CA LYS A 3 8.27 -28.47 21.34
C LYS A 3 6.73 -28.29 21.31
N LEU A 4 6.18 -28.08 20.12
CA LEU A 4 4.74 -27.98 19.89
C LEU A 4 4.12 -29.39 19.71
N THR A 5 2.89 -29.59 20.18
CA THR A 5 2.11 -30.77 19.80
C THR A 5 1.66 -30.65 18.34
N PRO A 6 1.30 -31.75 17.64
CA PRO A 6 0.81 -31.68 16.26
C PRO A 6 -0.35 -30.67 16.12
N ARG A 7 -1.29 -30.68 17.05
CA ARG A 7 -2.44 -29.76 17.04
C ARG A 7 -2.05 -28.30 17.26
N GLN A 8 -1.06 -28.03 18.08
CA GLN A 8 -0.51 -26.69 18.27
C GLN A 8 0.24 -26.19 17.02
N ALA A 9 0.95 -27.09 16.34
CA ALA A 9 1.61 -26.76 15.07
C ALA A 9 0.60 -26.43 13.96
N GLU A 10 -0.52 -27.17 13.87
CA GLU A 10 -1.60 -26.88 12.92
C GLU A 10 -2.22 -25.49 13.16
N ILE A 11 -2.52 -25.16 14.44
CA ILE A 11 -3.06 -23.84 14.81
C ILE A 11 -2.07 -22.73 14.45
N LEU A 12 -0.80 -22.90 14.78
CA LEU A 12 0.23 -21.90 14.45
C LEU A 12 0.39 -21.72 12.94
N ALA A 13 0.33 -22.81 12.17
CA ALA A 13 0.39 -22.78 10.71
C ALA A 13 -0.82 -22.05 10.11
N PHE A 14 -2.02 -22.29 10.66
CA PHE A 14 -3.22 -21.57 10.25
C PHE A 14 -3.15 -20.08 10.55
N ILE A 15 -2.66 -19.70 11.75
CA ILE A 15 -2.48 -18.28 12.11
C ILE A 15 -1.48 -17.63 11.16
N LYS A 16 -0.36 -18.28 10.83
CA LYS A 16 0.63 -17.78 9.87
C LYS A 16 0.02 -17.57 8.49
N ARG A 17 -0.71 -18.55 7.98
CA ARG A 17 -1.40 -18.45 6.68
C ARG A 17 -2.36 -17.25 6.66
N CYS A 18 -3.17 -17.05 7.71
CA CYS A 18 -4.06 -15.90 7.78
C CYS A 18 -3.31 -14.56 7.80
N LEU A 19 -2.18 -14.50 8.50
CA LEU A 19 -1.32 -13.31 8.51
C LEU A 19 -0.68 -13.05 7.14
N ASP A 20 -0.26 -14.12 6.43
CA ASP A 20 0.31 -14.01 5.09
C ASP A 20 -0.75 -13.63 4.04
N ASP A 21 -1.96 -14.20 4.11
CA ASP A 21 -2.99 -14.05 3.08
C ASP A 21 -3.85 -12.79 3.29
N ASN A 22 -4.13 -12.42 4.55
CA ASN A 22 -5.10 -11.37 4.89
C ASN A 22 -4.47 -10.16 5.61
N GLY A 23 -3.22 -10.27 6.07
CA GLY A 23 -2.56 -9.22 6.85
C GLY A 23 -3.01 -9.14 8.32
N TYR A 24 -3.95 -9.98 8.76
CA TYR A 24 -4.42 -10.00 10.16
C TYR A 24 -4.64 -11.43 10.66
N PRO A 25 -4.51 -11.66 12.01
CA PRO A 25 -4.69 -12.98 12.58
C PRO A 25 -6.16 -13.39 12.62
N PRO A 26 -6.46 -14.71 12.62
CA PRO A 26 -7.82 -15.20 12.74
C PRO A 26 -8.41 -14.96 14.15
N THR A 27 -9.73 -14.90 14.22
CA THR A 27 -10.46 -14.94 15.49
C THR A 27 -10.50 -16.36 16.06
N ARG A 28 -10.84 -16.50 17.34
CA ARG A 28 -11.05 -17.81 17.99
C ARG A 28 -12.14 -18.64 17.29
N ALA A 29 -13.18 -17.99 16.80
CA ALA A 29 -14.27 -18.63 16.06
C ALA A 29 -13.79 -19.17 14.70
N GLU A 30 -13.03 -18.39 13.95
CA GLU A 30 -12.44 -18.82 12.68
C GLU A 30 -11.46 -19.99 12.88
N ILE A 31 -10.63 -19.97 13.92
CA ILE A 31 -9.75 -21.08 14.28
C ILE A 31 -10.57 -22.34 14.62
N ALA A 32 -11.66 -22.18 15.39
CA ALA A 32 -12.50 -23.30 15.77
C ALA A 32 -13.19 -23.91 14.55
N GLN A 33 -13.71 -23.09 13.67
CA GLN A 33 -14.38 -23.52 12.43
C GLN A 33 -13.41 -24.25 11.48
N GLU A 34 -12.28 -23.64 11.17
CA GLU A 34 -11.29 -24.19 10.22
C GLU A 34 -10.71 -25.52 10.69
N LEU A 35 -10.38 -25.59 11.98
CA LEU A 35 -9.71 -26.77 12.54
C LEU A 35 -10.70 -27.77 13.20
N GLY A 36 -12.00 -27.59 13.04
CA GLY A 36 -13.02 -28.54 13.50
C GLY A 36 -13.13 -28.66 15.03
N PHE A 37 -12.89 -27.58 15.78
CA PHE A 37 -13.17 -27.56 17.21
C PHE A 37 -14.68 -27.41 17.47
N LYS A 38 -15.19 -28.11 18.48
CA LYS A 38 -16.60 -28.04 18.86
C LYS A 38 -17.04 -26.66 19.35
N THR A 39 -16.11 -25.91 19.95
CA THR A 39 -16.38 -24.57 20.51
C THR A 39 -15.17 -23.65 20.34
N PRO A 40 -15.36 -22.33 20.28
CA PRO A 40 -14.25 -21.37 20.30
C PRO A 40 -13.38 -21.45 21.57
N ASN A 41 -13.95 -21.87 22.71
CA ASN A 41 -13.22 -22.05 23.97
C ASN A 41 -12.19 -23.20 23.87
N ALA A 42 -12.48 -24.24 23.10
CA ALA A 42 -11.52 -25.33 22.89
C ALA A 42 -10.29 -24.83 22.10
N ALA A 43 -10.48 -23.94 21.12
CA ALA A 43 -9.38 -23.29 20.43
C ALA A 43 -8.58 -22.37 21.37
N GLU A 44 -9.26 -21.65 22.29
CA GLU A 44 -8.62 -20.73 23.24
C GLU A 44 -7.64 -21.44 24.18
N GLU A 45 -7.94 -22.65 24.66
CA GLU A 45 -7.02 -23.42 25.50
C GLU A 45 -5.71 -23.75 24.78
N HIS A 46 -5.78 -24.09 23.48
CA HIS A 46 -4.58 -24.29 22.67
C HIS A 46 -3.80 -22.98 22.42
N LEU A 47 -4.50 -21.87 22.22
CA LEU A 47 -3.88 -20.55 22.09
C LEU A 47 -3.17 -20.13 23.37
N LYS A 48 -3.78 -20.33 24.55
CA LYS A 48 -3.13 -20.11 25.84
C LYS A 48 -1.88 -20.98 26.03
N ALA A 49 -1.92 -22.22 25.56
CA ALA A 49 -0.77 -23.10 25.61
C ALA A 49 0.35 -22.66 24.64
N LEU A 50 0.01 -22.16 23.45
CA LEU A 50 0.97 -21.56 22.52
C LEU A 50 1.60 -20.29 23.09
N ALA A 51 0.81 -19.44 23.76
CA ALA A 51 1.29 -18.22 24.40
C ALA A 51 2.26 -18.55 25.57
N ARG A 52 1.92 -19.53 26.43
CA ARG A 52 2.84 -20.00 27.49
C ARG A 52 4.17 -20.53 26.96
N LYS A 53 4.17 -21.08 25.76
CA LYS A 53 5.37 -21.55 25.08
C LYS A 53 6.12 -20.42 24.34
N GLY A 54 5.61 -19.20 24.33
CA GLY A 54 6.20 -18.07 23.59
C GLY A 54 6.08 -18.18 22.07
N ALA A 55 5.22 -19.09 21.56
CA ALA A 55 4.98 -19.24 20.13
C ALA A 55 4.08 -18.14 19.57
N ILE A 56 3.23 -17.57 20.42
CA ILE A 56 2.37 -16.42 20.10
C ILE A 56 2.30 -15.48 21.32
N GLU A 57 1.91 -14.24 21.09
CA GLU A 57 1.46 -13.28 22.10
C GLU A 57 -0.04 -13.05 21.93
N MET A 58 -0.75 -12.80 23.03
CA MET A 58 -2.20 -12.55 23.00
C MET A 58 -2.53 -11.24 23.70
N THR A 59 -3.26 -10.36 23.04
CA THR A 59 -3.79 -9.13 23.64
C THR A 59 -5.14 -9.41 24.27
N PRO A 60 -5.31 -9.24 25.60
CA PRO A 60 -6.58 -9.46 26.28
C PRO A 60 -7.69 -8.55 25.71
N GLY A 61 -8.89 -9.12 25.52
CA GLY A 61 -10.06 -8.38 25.04
C GLY A 61 -10.10 -8.09 23.53
N ALA A 62 -9.03 -8.31 22.80
CA ALA A 62 -9.01 -8.14 21.35
C ALA A 62 -9.50 -9.41 20.63
N SER A 63 -10.43 -9.25 19.67
CA SER A 63 -10.94 -10.38 18.88
C SER A 63 -9.88 -10.96 17.94
N ARG A 64 -8.94 -10.14 17.45
CA ARG A 64 -7.81 -10.48 16.57
C ARG A 64 -6.45 -10.15 17.21
N GLY A 65 -6.36 -10.24 18.54
CA GLY A 65 -5.18 -9.87 19.32
C GLY A 65 -4.10 -10.95 19.38
N ILE A 66 -3.86 -11.71 18.32
CA ILE A 66 -2.82 -12.76 18.27
C ILE A 66 -1.63 -12.20 17.47
N ARG A 67 -0.42 -12.29 18.05
CA ARG A 67 0.84 -11.93 17.41
C ARG A 67 1.82 -13.09 17.49
N ILE A 68 2.63 -13.30 16.49
CA ILE A 68 3.72 -14.29 16.49
C ILE A 68 5.04 -13.55 16.67
N PRO A 69 5.80 -13.75 17.75
CA PRO A 69 7.08 -13.10 17.97
C PRO A 69 8.07 -13.44 16.84
N GLY A 70 8.75 -12.43 16.28
CA GLY A 70 9.71 -12.62 15.20
C GLY A 70 9.11 -13.06 13.86
N PHE A 71 7.79 -13.14 13.76
CA PHE A 71 7.09 -13.26 12.49
C PHE A 71 6.89 -11.85 11.94
N GLU A 72 7.78 -11.43 11.08
CA GLU A 72 7.48 -10.32 10.17
C GLU A 72 6.49 -10.91 9.16
N ALA A 73 5.19 -10.62 9.35
CA ALA A 73 4.27 -10.71 8.24
C ALA A 73 4.95 -9.97 7.07
N LYS A 74 4.96 -10.56 5.87
CA LYS A 74 5.39 -9.85 4.66
C LYS A 74 4.88 -8.42 4.79
N ALA A 75 5.80 -7.44 4.69
CA ALA A 75 5.59 -6.02 4.98
C ALA A 75 4.13 -5.67 4.70
N ASP A 76 3.42 -5.29 5.75
CA ASP A 76 1.95 -5.27 5.85
C ASP A 76 1.30 -4.92 4.49
N GLU A 77 0.92 -5.97 3.71
CA GLU A 77 0.36 -5.79 2.35
C GLU A 77 -0.95 -4.99 2.40
N SER A 78 -1.43 -4.69 3.61
CA SER A 78 -2.58 -3.84 3.87
C SER A 78 -2.23 -2.37 4.08
N THR A 79 -0.95 -1.97 4.04
CA THR A 79 -0.55 -0.57 4.19
C THR A 79 0.09 -0.02 2.92
N LEU A 80 -0.20 1.25 2.64
CA LEU A 80 0.45 2.02 1.59
C LEU A 80 1.30 3.12 2.22
N PRO A 81 2.59 3.25 1.84
CA PRO A 81 3.39 4.39 2.27
C PRO A 81 2.83 5.68 1.68
N ILE A 82 2.77 6.75 2.48
CA ILE A 82 2.43 8.09 2.03
C ILE A 82 3.74 8.81 1.73
N ILE A 83 3.90 9.18 0.46
CA ILE A 83 5.02 9.95 -0.04
C ILE A 83 4.64 11.43 -0.01
N GLY A 84 5.46 12.21 0.66
CA GLY A 84 5.33 13.66 0.74
C GLY A 84 6.15 14.38 -0.31
N ARG A 85 7.09 15.21 0.13
CA ARG A 85 8.02 15.88 -0.77
C ARG A 85 9.09 14.92 -1.26
N VAL A 86 9.30 14.91 -2.56
CA VAL A 86 10.33 14.08 -3.21
C VAL A 86 11.57 14.95 -3.42
N ALA A 87 12.72 14.52 -2.88
CA ALA A 87 13.98 15.20 -3.11
C ALA A 87 14.51 14.98 -4.52
N ALA A 88 15.24 15.95 -5.04
CA ALA A 88 15.89 15.89 -6.34
C ALA A 88 16.82 14.67 -6.45
N GLY A 89 16.76 13.96 -7.56
CA GLY A 89 17.64 12.82 -7.88
C GLY A 89 17.38 11.53 -7.11
N ALA A 90 16.49 11.51 -6.09
CA ALA A 90 16.19 10.31 -5.32
C ALA A 90 14.97 9.55 -5.89
N PRO A 91 14.95 8.20 -5.81
CA PRO A 91 13.76 7.41 -6.17
C PRO A 91 12.54 7.84 -5.35
N ILE A 92 11.35 7.86 -5.94
CA ILE A 92 10.13 8.32 -5.27
C ILE A 92 9.80 7.51 -3.99
N LEU A 93 10.11 6.22 -3.99
CA LEU A 93 9.91 5.32 -2.84
C LEU A 93 11.11 5.27 -1.89
N ALA A 94 12.06 6.22 -1.94
CA ALA A 94 13.12 6.30 -0.96
C ALA A 94 12.53 6.53 0.45
N GLN A 95 13.11 5.90 1.47
CA GLN A 95 12.60 5.99 2.86
C GLN A 95 12.48 7.44 3.38
N GLU A 96 13.37 8.31 2.93
CA GLU A 96 13.37 9.73 3.28
C GLU A 96 12.15 10.52 2.78
N HIS A 97 11.41 9.98 1.80
CA HIS A 97 10.19 10.57 1.26
C HIS A 97 8.92 10.04 1.93
N VAL A 98 9.01 8.97 2.73
CA VAL A 98 7.87 8.37 3.43
C VAL A 98 7.55 9.21 4.66
N GLU A 99 6.40 9.88 4.68
CA GLU A 99 5.91 10.65 5.82
C GLU A 99 5.27 9.74 6.88
N GLU A 100 4.40 8.87 6.43
CA GLU A 100 3.63 7.93 7.25
C GLU A 100 3.16 6.73 6.42
N SER A 101 2.54 5.74 7.05
CA SER A 101 1.87 4.63 6.37
C SER A 101 0.36 4.70 6.59
N CYS A 102 -0.41 4.48 5.54
CA CYS A 102 -1.86 4.43 5.58
C CYS A 102 -2.35 2.99 5.55
N ASN A 103 -3.19 2.61 6.51
CA ASN A 103 -3.76 1.26 6.60
C ASN A 103 -4.92 1.11 5.61
N ILE A 104 -4.58 0.92 4.35
CA ILE A 104 -5.50 0.66 3.24
C ILE A 104 -4.94 -0.49 2.42
N ASN A 105 -5.78 -1.48 2.14
CA ASN A 105 -5.37 -2.60 1.30
C ASN A 105 -5.07 -2.11 -0.12
N PRO A 106 -3.85 -2.29 -0.64
CA PRO A 106 -3.45 -1.87 -1.98
C PRO A 106 -4.35 -2.42 -3.09
N THR A 107 -4.93 -3.60 -2.91
CA THR A 107 -5.83 -4.25 -3.89
C THR A 107 -7.22 -3.61 -3.96
N PHE A 108 -7.53 -2.65 -3.07
CA PHE A 108 -8.73 -1.82 -3.18
C PHE A 108 -8.72 -1.00 -4.49
N PHE A 109 -7.53 -0.71 -5.00
CA PHE A 109 -7.32 0.01 -6.26
C PHE A 109 -7.09 -0.96 -7.41
N HIS A 110 -7.51 -0.58 -8.61
CA HIS A 110 -7.30 -1.40 -9.81
C HIS A 110 -6.74 -0.55 -10.98
N PRO A 111 -5.50 -0.83 -11.44
CA PRO A 111 -4.53 -1.78 -10.88
C PRO A 111 -4.16 -1.45 -9.42
N ARG A 112 -3.60 -2.46 -8.72
CA ARG A 112 -3.12 -2.34 -7.34
C ARG A 112 -2.27 -1.07 -7.17
N ALA A 113 -2.51 -0.31 -6.08
CA ALA A 113 -1.64 0.81 -5.73
C ALA A 113 -0.36 0.32 -5.04
N ASP A 114 0.74 1.03 -5.24
CA ASP A 114 2.04 0.75 -4.60
C ASP A 114 2.41 1.81 -3.55
N TYR A 115 1.87 3.02 -3.68
CA TYR A 115 2.04 4.11 -2.72
C TYR A 115 0.92 5.16 -2.84
N LEU A 116 0.84 6.03 -1.85
CA LEU A 116 0.02 7.23 -1.85
C LEU A 116 0.93 8.45 -1.99
N LEU A 117 0.63 9.34 -2.94
CA LEU A 117 1.35 10.61 -3.11
C LEU A 117 0.50 11.76 -2.55
N ARG A 118 1.08 12.56 -1.66
CA ARG A 118 0.41 13.79 -1.20
C ARG A 118 0.42 14.83 -2.29
N VAL A 119 -0.76 15.19 -2.77
CA VAL A 119 -0.94 16.18 -3.83
C VAL A 119 -0.63 17.58 -3.30
N GLN A 120 0.07 18.37 -4.10
CA GLN A 120 0.35 19.77 -3.82
C GLN A 120 -0.19 20.64 -4.94
N GLY A 121 -0.96 21.67 -4.55
CA GLY A 121 -1.54 22.63 -5.48
C GLY A 121 -2.82 22.14 -6.15
N MET A 122 -3.35 22.97 -7.05
CA MET A 122 -4.68 22.84 -7.64
C MET A 122 -4.67 22.56 -9.13
N SER A 123 -3.55 22.10 -9.69
CA SER A 123 -3.41 21.91 -11.14
C SER A 123 -4.31 20.82 -11.73
N MET A 124 -4.92 19.97 -10.90
CA MET A 124 -5.77 18.84 -11.30
C MET A 124 -7.20 18.94 -10.72
N LYS A 125 -7.65 20.15 -10.34
CA LYS A 125 -8.91 20.37 -9.63
C LYS A 125 -10.15 19.93 -10.44
N ASP A 126 -10.13 20.10 -11.77
CA ASP A 126 -11.31 19.86 -12.61
C ASP A 126 -11.59 18.36 -12.83
N VAL A 127 -10.65 17.50 -12.41
CA VAL A 127 -10.83 16.02 -12.33
C VAL A 127 -10.95 15.54 -10.89
N GLY A 128 -11.20 16.45 -9.94
CA GLY A 128 -11.49 16.11 -8.55
C GLY A 128 -10.26 15.81 -7.69
N ILE A 129 -9.05 16.17 -8.14
CA ILE A 129 -7.81 16.03 -7.36
C ILE A 129 -7.41 17.41 -6.84
N PHE A 130 -7.39 17.57 -5.52
CA PHE A 130 -7.16 18.84 -4.84
C PHE A 130 -5.90 18.84 -3.98
N ASP A 131 -5.49 20.02 -3.57
CA ASP A 131 -4.39 20.18 -2.62
C ASP A 131 -4.64 19.40 -1.32
N GLY A 132 -3.63 18.67 -0.85
CA GLY A 132 -3.69 17.82 0.35
C GLY A 132 -4.28 16.43 0.15
N ASP A 133 -4.90 16.12 -1.00
CA ASP A 133 -5.39 14.78 -1.31
C ASP A 133 -4.25 13.76 -1.32
N LEU A 134 -4.59 12.49 -1.07
CA LEU A 134 -3.71 11.36 -1.24
C LEU A 134 -4.04 10.65 -2.56
N LEU A 135 -3.15 10.76 -3.54
CA LEU A 135 -3.27 10.09 -4.83
C LEU A 135 -2.73 8.66 -4.71
N ALA A 136 -3.58 7.67 -4.93
CA ALA A 136 -3.15 6.29 -5.03
C ALA A 136 -2.46 6.05 -6.38
N VAL A 137 -1.25 5.51 -6.35
CA VAL A 137 -0.39 5.39 -7.53
C VAL A 137 0.05 3.95 -7.71
N HIS A 138 -0.12 3.45 -8.94
CA HIS A 138 0.46 2.20 -9.41
C HIS A 138 1.77 2.50 -10.13
N THR A 139 2.87 1.93 -9.66
CA THR A 139 4.21 2.14 -10.23
C THR A 139 4.31 1.53 -11.61
N CYS A 140 4.63 2.34 -12.59
CA CYS A 140 4.91 1.88 -13.96
C CYS A 140 5.81 2.89 -14.68
N ARG A 141 6.42 2.46 -15.78
CA ARG A 141 7.32 3.29 -16.61
C ARG A 141 6.68 3.73 -17.92
N GLU A 142 5.48 3.28 -18.19
CA GLU A 142 4.76 3.56 -19.43
C GLU A 142 3.37 4.12 -19.15
N ALA A 143 2.94 5.03 -20.00
CA ALA A 143 1.59 5.60 -19.93
C ALA A 143 0.97 5.74 -21.33
N ARG A 144 -0.35 5.67 -21.37
CA ARG A 144 -1.15 5.92 -22.58
C ARG A 144 -1.73 7.33 -22.56
N ASN A 145 -1.96 7.89 -23.74
CA ASN A 145 -2.62 9.19 -23.86
C ASN A 145 -3.95 9.21 -23.11
N GLY A 146 -4.15 10.28 -22.35
CA GLY A 146 -5.35 10.50 -21.53
C GLY A 146 -5.26 9.99 -20.10
N GLN A 147 -4.25 9.18 -19.73
CA GLN A 147 -4.06 8.74 -18.35
C GLN A 147 -3.50 9.88 -17.46
N ILE A 148 -3.88 9.89 -16.20
CA ILE A 148 -3.28 10.76 -15.19
C ILE A 148 -2.06 10.05 -14.63
N VAL A 149 -0.92 10.72 -14.70
CA VAL A 149 0.40 10.18 -14.32
C VAL A 149 1.04 10.98 -13.21
N VAL A 150 1.87 10.32 -12.45
CA VAL A 150 2.95 10.93 -11.67
C VAL A 150 4.17 10.89 -12.58
N ALA A 151 4.67 12.05 -12.94
CA ALA A 151 5.80 12.21 -13.83
C ALA A 151 6.90 13.03 -13.15
N ARG A 152 8.14 12.67 -13.46
CA ARG A 152 9.33 13.42 -13.08
C ARG A 152 9.94 14.04 -14.32
N ILE A 153 10.17 15.35 -14.27
CA ILE A 153 10.93 16.10 -15.26
C ILE A 153 12.15 16.64 -14.52
N ASP A 154 13.32 16.24 -14.96
CA ASP A 154 14.55 16.50 -14.22
C ASP A 154 14.39 16.07 -12.76
N ASP A 155 14.34 17.03 -11.83
CA ASP A 155 14.21 16.77 -10.38
C ASP A 155 12.79 17.04 -9.82
N GLU A 156 11.86 17.49 -10.64
CA GLU A 156 10.53 17.86 -10.18
C GLU A 156 9.49 16.78 -10.46
N VAL A 157 8.73 16.41 -9.44
CA VAL A 157 7.60 15.46 -9.54
C VAL A 157 6.30 16.25 -9.68
N THR A 158 5.49 15.84 -10.65
CA THR A 158 4.19 16.47 -10.93
C THR A 158 3.11 15.45 -11.29
N VAL A 159 1.85 15.81 -11.04
CA VAL A 159 0.66 15.04 -11.43
C VAL A 159 -0.03 15.76 -12.57
N LYS A 160 -0.14 15.12 -13.73
CA LYS A 160 -0.73 15.70 -14.96
C LYS A 160 -1.40 14.63 -15.82
N ARG A 161 -2.23 15.07 -16.76
CA ARG A 161 -2.71 14.21 -17.83
C ARG A 161 -1.64 14.07 -18.90
N PHE A 162 -1.33 12.82 -19.22
CA PHE A 162 -0.30 12.47 -20.18
C PHE A 162 -0.83 12.52 -21.62
N LYS A 163 -0.10 13.16 -22.50
CA LYS A 163 -0.30 13.10 -23.95
C LYS A 163 1.07 13.03 -24.64
N ARG A 164 1.23 12.10 -25.59
CA ARG A 164 2.46 11.92 -26.36
C ARG A 164 2.17 11.86 -27.85
N GLU A 165 2.96 12.56 -28.64
CA GLU A 165 2.98 12.50 -30.12
C GLU A 165 4.45 12.43 -30.57
N GLY A 166 4.89 11.25 -30.99
CA GLY A 166 6.28 11.00 -31.38
C GLY A 166 7.27 11.24 -30.22
N SER A 167 8.19 12.20 -30.40
CA SER A 167 9.17 12.60 -29.38
C SER A 167 8.70 13.72 -28.44
N LYS A 168 7.52 14.28 -28.67
CA LYS A 168 6.94 15.31 -27.81
C LYS A 168 5.95 14.72 -26.83
N VAL A 169 6.04 15.16 -25.58
CA VAL A 169 5.10 14.84 -24.50
C VAL A 169 4.53 16.13 -23.97
N TRP A 170 3.23 16.13 -23.72
CA TRP A 170 2.53 17.19 -22.99
C TRP A 170 2.02 16.62 -21.68
N LEU A 171 2.39 17.28 -20.60
CA LEU A 171 1.82 17.05 -19.29
C LEU A 171 0.78 18.15 -19.03
N ILE A 172 -0.47 17.79 -19.22
CA ILE A 172 -1.60 18.73 -19.26
C ILE A 172 -2.23 18.83 -17.88
N ALA A 173 -2.37 20.04 -17.38
CA ALA A 173 -3.12 20.32 -16.17
C ALA A 173 -4.64 20.18 -16.43
N GLU A 174 -5.37 19.76 -15.45
CA GLU A 174 -6.85 19.80 -15.41
C GLU A 174 -7.29 21.02 -14.58
N ASN A 175 -6.81 22.17 -15.02
CA ASN A 175 -7.12 23.48 -14.48
C ASN A 175 -6.62 24.53 -15.50
N PRO A 176 -7.48 25.37 -16.06
CA PRO A 176 -7.11 26.36 -17.10
C PRO A 176 -6.11 27.42 -16.61
N ASP A 177 -5.94 27.60 -15.31
CA ASP A 177 -4.97 28.52 -14.74
C ASP A 177 -3.51 28.04 -14.89
N PHE A 178 -3.32 26.80 -15.36
CA PHE A 178 -2.00 26.18 -15.54
C PHE A 178 -1.76 25.80 -16.99
N ALA A 179 -0.70 26.32 -17.57
CA ALA A 179 -0.29 25.96 -18.92
C ALA A 179 0.20 24.50 -18.98
N PRO A 180 0.01 23.78 -20.10
CA PRO A 180 0.64 22.47 -20.32
C PRO A 180 2.16 22.57 -20.31
N ILE A 181 2.81 21.56 -19.74
CA ILE A 181 4.27 21.41 -19.77
C ILE A 181 4.61 20.59 -21.03
N GLU A 182 5.32 21.18 -21.99
CA GLU A 182 5.83 20.47 -23.16
C GLU A 182 7.24 19.97 -22.88
N VAL A 183 7.46 18.67 -23.10
CA VAL A 183 8.75 17.99 -22.92
C VAL A 183 9.19 17.39 -24.26
N ASN A 184 10.38 17.75 -24.72
CA ASN A 184 11.02 17.12 -25.86
C ASN A 184 11.95 16.00 -25.39
N LEU A 185 11.55 14.74 -25.59
CA LEU A 185 12.31 13.55 -25.15
C LEU A 185 13.72 13.42 -25.78
N LYS A 186 14.06 14.28 -26.77
CA LYS A 186 15.42 14.34 -27.31
C LYS A 186 16.36 15.25 -26.52
N GLU A 187 15.80 16.12 -25.70
CA GLU A 187 16.52 17.21 -25.02
C GLU A 187 16.38 17.15 -23.50
N GLN A 188 15.28 16.54 -23.01
CA GLN A 188 14.95 16.50 -21.60
C GLN A 188 14.62 15.07 -21.15
N GLU A 189 14.99 14.75 -19.94
CA GLU A 189 14.60 13.49 -19.33
C GLU A 189 13.19 13.59 -18.73
N LEU A 190 12.34 12.64 -19.09
CA LEU A 190 11.02 12.46 -18.52
C LEU A 190 10.87 11.02 -18.04
N VAL A 191 10.59 10.85 -16.77
CA VAL A 191 10.32 9.56 -16.16
C VAL A 191 8.86 9.49 -15.73
N ILE A 192 8.15 8.46 -16.18
CA ILE A 192 6.84 8.12 -15.59
C ILE A 192 7.11 7.31 -14.31
N GLU A 193 6.69 7.84 -13.18
CA GLU A 193 6.83 7.19 -11.87
C GLU A 193 5.63 6.29 -11.55
N GLY A 194 4.47 6.56 -12.16
CA GLY A 194 3.29 5.72 -12.02
C GLY A 194 2.00 6.34 -12.57
N LEU A 195 0.94 5.54 -12.50
CA LEU A 195 -0.42 5.92 -12.89
C LEU A 195 -1.28 6.22 -11.66
N SER A 196 -2.09 7.25 -11.75
CA SER A 196 -3.16 7.48 -10.79
C SER A 196 -4.24 6.40 -10.92
N VAL A 197 -4.53 5.72 -9.81
CA VAL A 197 -5.52 4.65 -9.74
C VAL A 197 -6.65 4.95 -8.75
N GLY A 198 -6.58 6.08 -8.04
CA GLY A 198 -7.62 6.56 -7.13
C GLY A 198 -7.18 7.78 -6.33
N VAL A 199 -8.11 8.36 -5.62
CA VAL A 199 -7.88 9.51 -4.72
C VAL A 199 -8.56 9.23 -3.38
N ILE A 200 -7.87 9.56 -2.29
CA ILE A 200 -8.39 9.50 -0.94
C ILE A 200 -8.37 10.92 -0.38
N ARG A 201 -9.48 11.32 0.18
CA ARG A 201 -9.61 12.58 0.90
C ARG A 201 -10.02 12.32 2.35
N ARG A 202 -9.32 12.96 3.28
CA ARG A 202 -9.62 12.93 4.71
C ARG A 202 -10.33 14.21 5.14
#